data_f52c28d61837de19abb0ca827d90afd6
#
_entry.id   f52c28d61837de19abb0ca827d90afd6
#
_cell.length_a   1.000
_cell.length_b   1.000
_cell.length_c   1.000
_cell.angle_alpha   90.00
_cell.angle_beta   90.00
_cell.angle_gamma   90.00
#
_symmetry.space_group_name_H-M   'P 1'
#
loop_
_entity.id
_entity.type
_entity.pdbx_description
1 polymer ?
#
loop_
_entity_poly.entity_id
_entity_poly.type
_entity_poly.pdbx_seq_one_letter_code
_entity_poly.pdbx_strand_id
1 'polypeptide(L)'
;TLAICQGLAFMVTMSVFVHQVAYATDNGIGKIAAASSLAAISLTGFIGQFFYGWFSDRIRDPKYSFCLASSFMLVSMILLINARSVGGLYCFALLFGFGYGSLAPVVPIVVAHRFGRHVLGSIYGLLTFFIGAGGSIGPILGGFIYDHFGSYRYLWLINIFVLIFITLAILTLKKGKPLEHPND
;
A
#
# COMPACT_ATOMS: atom_id res chain seq x y z
N THR A 1 12.36 -7.46 -7.99
CA THR A 1 11.89 -6.11 -7.63
C THR A 1 10.40 -6.10 -7.29
N LEU A 2 9.47 -6.49 -8.21
CA LEU A 2 8.02 -6.40 -8.00
C LEU A 2 7.55 -7.16 -6.74
N ALA A 3 8.03 -8.40 -6.52
CA ALA A 3 7.67 -9.21 -5.35
C ALA A 3 8.09 -8.54 -4.03
N ILE A 4 9.30 -8.00 -3.99
CA ILE A 4 9.81 -7.28 -2.82
C ILE A 4 8.97 -6.02 -2.57
N CYS A 5 8.70 -5.23 -3.60
CA CYS A 5 7.88 -4.03 -3.48
C CYS A 5 6.46 -4.35 -2.98
N GLN A 6 5.87 -5.44 -3.46
CA GLN A 6 4.55 -5.89 -3.03
C GLN A 6 4.56 -6.34 -1.56
N GLY A 7 5.56 -7.14 -1.15
CA GLY A 7 5.72 -7.54 0.24
C GLY A 7 5.90 -6.36 1.18
N LEU A 8 6.75 -5.39 0.80
CA LEU A 8 6.97 -4.16 1.56
C LEU A 8 5.70 -3.29 1.63
N ALA A 9 4.93 -3.18 0.55
CA ALA A 9 3.66 -2.46 0.56
C ALA A 9 2.64 -3.13 1.49
N PHE A 10 2.60 -4.46 1.55
CA PHE A 10 1.78 -5.20 2.51
C PHE A 10 2.27 -5.04 3.95
N MET A 11 3.58 -4.98 4.18
CA MET A 11 4.16 -4.68 5.48
C MET A 11 3.66 -3.32 6.00
N VAL A 12 3.75 -2.28 5.17
CA VAL A 12 3.21 -0.94 5.50
C VAL A 12 1.71 -1.02 5.79
N THR A 13 0.97 -1.70 4.93
CA THR A 13 -0.49 -1.81 5.05
C THR A 13 -0.90 -2.50 6.35
N MET A 14 -0.32 -3.64 6.66
CA MET A 14 -0.66 -4.40 7.87
C MET A 14 -0.21 -3.68 9.15
N SER A 15 0.92 -2.98 9.13
CA SER A 15 1.33 -2.13 10.25
C SER A 15 0.32 -1.01 10.52
N VAL A 16 -0.25 -0.41 9.48
CA VAL A 16 -1.30 0.60 9.61
C VAL A 16 -2.58 -0.01 10.17
N PHE A 17 -3.07 -1.10 9.58
CA PHE A 17 -4.32 -1.72 10.04
C PHE A 17 -4.29 -2.14 11.51
N VAL A 18 -3.13 -2.57 12.01
CA VAL A 18 -2.99 -3.03 13.39
C VAL A 18 -2.76 -1.86 14.37
N HIS A 19 -1.93 -0.89 14.01
CA HIS A 19 -1.41 0.07 15.00
C HIS A 19 -1.98 1.49 14.89
N GLN A 20 -2.68 1.84 13.80
CA GLN A 20 -3.13 3.22 13.63
C GLN A 20 -4.23 3.63 14.64
N VAL A 21 -5.07 2.70 15.10
CA VAL A 21 -6.10 3.01 16.11
C VAL A 21 -5.46 3.33 17.45
N ALA A 22 -4.49 2.51 17.89
CA ALA A 22 -3.71 2.75 19.09
C ALA A 22 -2.97 4.09 19.02
N TYR A 23 -2.27 4.34 17.91
CA TYR A 23 -1.59 5.61 17.67
C TYR A 23 -2.54 6.82 17.75
N ALA A 24 -3.71 6.73 17.13
CA ALA A 24 -4.70 7.82 17.16
C ALA A 24 -5.21 8.08 18.57
N THR A 25 -5.48 7.03 19.35
CA THR A 25 -5.92 7.16 20.75
C THR A 25 -4.83 7.70 21.66
N ASP A 26 -3.57 7.30 21.49
CA ASP A 26 -2.41 7.82 22.22
C ASP A 26 -2.21 9.33 21.95
N ASN A 27 -2.62 9.82 20.78
CA ASN A 27 -2.61 11.25 20.43
C ASN A 27 -3.91 12.00 20.83
N GLY A 28 -4.75 11.41 21.66
CA GLY A 28 -5.96 12.07 22.20
C GLY A 28 -7.17 12.05 21.29
N ILE A 29 -7.16 11.30 20.19
CA ILE A 29 -8.32 11.13 19.31
C ILE A 29 -9.25 10.08 19.93
N GLY A 30 -10.54 10.39 20.02
CA GLY A 30 -11.53 9.49 20.64
C GLY A 30 -11.59 8.11 19.97
N LYS A 31 -11.73 7.05 20.76
CA LYS A 31 -11.69 5.64 20.32
C LYS A 31 -12.66 5.34 19.17
N ILE A 32 -13.87 5.92 19.18
CA ILE A 32 -14.86 5.69 18.12
C ILE A 32 -14.38 6.28 16.81
N ALA A 33 -13.84 7.52 16.81
CA ALA A 33 -13.29 8.14 15.60
C ALA A 33 -12.06 7.40 15.10
N ALA A 34 -11.19 6.93 16.00
CA ALA A 34 -10.02 6.13 15.65
C ALA A 34 -10.42 4.79 15.01
N ALA A 35 -11.38 4.08 15.56
CA ALA A 35 -11.86 2.82 15.01
C ALA A 35 -12.60 3.00 13.68
N SER A 36 -13.46 4.01 13.56
CA SER A 36 -14.21 4.27 12.32
C SER A 36 -13.35 4.78 11.17
N SER A 37 -12.15 5.29 11.44
CA SER A 37 -11.18 5.61 10.37
C SER A 37 -10.69 4.36 9.61
N LEU A 38 -10.70 3.16 10.24
CA LEU A 38 -10.44 1.90 9.51
C LEU A 38 -11.53 1.59 8.48
N ALA A 39 -12.79 1.87 8.82
CA ALA A 39 -13.88 1.73 7.87
C ALA A 39 -13.72 2.71 6.69
N ALA A 40 -13.25 3.94 6.95
CA ALA A 40 -12.96 4.92 5.91
C ALA A 40 -11.81 4.45 5.00
N ILE A 41 -10.74 3.86 5.55
CA ILE A 41 -9.65 3.23 4.77
C ILE A 41 -10.21 2.14 3.86
N SER A 42 -11.06 1.25 4.41
CA SER A 42 -11.62 0.13 3.65
C SER A 42 -12.55 0.61 2.52
N LEU A 43 -13.39 1.59 2.80
CA LEU A 43 -14.32 2.16 1.82
C LEU A 43 -13.57 2.83 0.65
N THR A 44 -12.59 3.67 0.97
CA THR A 44 -11.79 4.33 -0.08
C THR A 44 -10.85 3.36 -0.77
N GLY A 45 -10.39 2.31 -0.09
CA GLY A 45 -9.66 1.20 -0.70
C GLY A 45 -10.49 0.48 -1.76
N PHE A 46 -11.77 0.22 -1.47
CA PHE A 46 -12.69 -0.34 -2.45
C PHE A 46 -12.85 0.58 -3.68
N ILE A 47 -13.05 1.88 -3.47
CA ILE A 47 -13.10 2.85 -4.57
C ILE A 47 -11.79 2.88 -5.36
N GLY A 48 -10.66 2.91 -4.66
CA GLY A 48 -9.32 2.87 -5.26
C GLY A 48 -9.09 1.63 -6.11
N GLN A 49 -9.58 0.47 -5.69
CA GLN A 49 -9.46 -0.79 -6.43
C GLN A 49 -10.06 -0.68 -7.84
N PHE A 50 -11.26 -0.14 -7.97
CA PHE A 50 -11.88 0.09 -9.28
C PHE A 50 -11.13 1.14 -10.09
N PHE A 51 -10.76 2.26 -9.44
CA PHE A 51 -10.01 3.32 -10.11
C PHE A 51 -8.69 2.80 -10.68
N TYR A 52 -7.88 2.10 -9.88
CA TYR A 52 -6.57 1.62 -10.33
C TYR A 52 -6.67 0.49 -11.35
N GLY A 53 -7.69 -0.36 -11.27
CA GLY A 53 -7.98 -1.33 -12.33
C GLY A 53 -8.23 -0.62 -13.67
N TRP A 54 -9.23 0.26 -13.69
CA TRP A 54 -9.58 1.05 -14.87
C TRP A 54 -8.41 1.91 -15.40
N PHE A 55 -7.68 2.58 -14.50
CA PHE A 55 -6.56 3.45 -14.85
C PHE A 55 -5.40 2.64 -15.45
N SER A 56 -5.10 1.46 -14.90
CA SER A 56 -4.04 0.59 -15.39
C SER A 56 -4.30 0.08 -16.82
N ASP A 57 -5.56 -0.12 -17.19
CA ASP A 57 -5.93 -0.55 -18.54
C ASP A 57 -5.78 0.57 -19.58
N ARG A 58 -5.77 1.84 -19.16
CA ARG A 58 -5.71 3.00 -20.05
C ARG A 58 -4.31 3.59 -20.23
N ILE A 59 -3.37 3.26 -19.35
CA ILE A 59 -2.01 3.77 -19.43
C ILE A 59 -1.08 2.76 -20.14
N ARG A 60 -0.04 3.30 -20.81
CA ARG A 60 0.92 2.47 -21.56
C ARG A 60 1.70 1.46 -20.72
N ASP A 61 1.95 1.74 -19.45
CA ASP A 61 2.67 0.84 -18.55
C ASP A 61 2.01 0.88 -17.16
N PRO A 62 1.38 -0.23 -16.72
CA PRO A 62 0.70 -0.32 -15.43
C PRO A 62 1.58 -0.03 -14.22
N LYS A 63 2.91 -0.04 -14.36
CA LYS A 63 3.82 0.34 -13.25
C LYS A 63 3.55 1.75 -12.71
N TYR A 64 3.09 2.67 -13.56
CA TYR A 64 2.78 4.04 -13.14
C TYR A 64 1.55 4.10 -12.23
N SER A 65 0.60 3.16 -12.36
CA SER A 65 -0.50 3.01 -11.39
C SER A 65 0.04 2.66 -10.01
N PHE A 66 1.03 1.78 -9.94
CA PHE A 66 1.66 1.43 -8.67
C PHE A 66 2.42 2.62 -8.07
N CYS A 67 3.15 3.38 -8.89
CA CYS A 67 3.84 4.60 -8.44
C CYS A 67 2.85 5.65 -7.91
N LEU A 68 1.75 5.88 -8.61
CA LEU A 68 0.71 6.81 -8.18
C LEU A 68 0.13 6.38 -6.83
N ALA A 69 -0.20 5.10 -6.69
CA ALA A 69 -0.75 4.53 -5.47
C ALA A 69 0.22 4.64 -4.28
N SER A 70 1.49 4.27 -4.48
CA SER A 70 2.51 4.40 -3.42
C SER A 70 2.76 5.85 -3.03
N SER A 71 2.60 6.80 -3.96
CA SER A 71 2.66 8.24 -3.67
C SER A 71 1.49 8.70 -2.79
N PHE A 72 0.27 8.23 -3.05
CA PHE A 72 -0.88 8.50 -2.16
C PHE A 72 -0.66 7.93 -0.77
N MET A 73 -0.17 6.70 -0.66
CA MET A 73 0.18 6.10 0.63
C MET A 73 1.29 6.90 1.34
N LEU A 74 2.31 7.37 0.62
CA LEU A 74 3.41 8.18 1.17
C LEU A 74 2.90 9.50 1.76
N VAL A 75 2.10 10.25 1.00
CA VAL A 75 1.51 11.50 1.46
C VAL A 75 0.62 11.27 2.68
N SER A 76 -0.15 10.18 2.68
CA SER A 76 -1.01 9.83 3.81
C SER A 76 -0.21 9.54 5.09
N MET A 77 0.96 8.88 5.00
CA MET A 77 1.83 8.66 6.16
C MET A 77 2.32 9.98 6.78
N ILE A 78 2.64 10.96 5.95
CA ILE A 78 3.03 12.30 6.42
C ILE A 78 1.85 12.97 7.16
N LEU A 79 0.63 12.81 6.65
CA LEU A 79 -0.57 13.30 7.35
C LEU A 79 -0.79 12.56 8.67
N LEU A 80 -0.60 11.24 8.71
CA LEU A 80 -0.78 10.44 9.94
C LEU A 80 0.14 10.91 11.06
N ILE A 81 1.42 11.10 10.79
CA ILE A 81 2.40 11.56 11.81
C ILE A 81 1.99 12.91 12.40
N ASN A 82 1.37 13.76 11.62
CA ASN A 82 0.93 15.10 12.03
C ASN A 82 -0.54 15.15 12.48
N ALA A 83 -1.26 14.04 12.44
CA ALA A 83 -2.67 13.99 12.81
C ALA A 83 -2.86 14.24 14.31
N ARG A 84 -3.45 15.38 14.66
CA ARG A 84 -3.83 15.78 16.04
C ARG A 84 -5.32 16.00 16.20
N SER A 85 -6.08 15.77 15.15
CA SER A 85 -7.52 15.97 15.11
C SER A 85 -8.21 14.84 14.36
N VAL A 86 -9.50 14.68 14.61
CA VAL A 86 -10.33 13.72 13.89
C VAL A 86 -10.28 13.98 12.38
N GLY A 87 -10.36 15.25 11.96
CA GLY A 87 -10.27 15.62 10.54
C GLY A 87 -8.95 15.20 9.89
N GLY A 88 -7.82 15.42 10.56
CA GLY A 88 -6.50 14.99 10.09
C GLY A 88 -6.40 13.47 9.94
N LEU A 89 -6.97 12.72 10.90
CA LEU A 89 -7.01 11.26 10.84
C LEU A 89 -7.87 10.76 9.67
N TYR A 90 -9.00 11.39 9.38
CA TYR A 90 -9.83 11.00 8.23
C TYR A 90 -9.18 11.39 6.90
N CYS A 91 -8.50 12.54 6.80
CA CYS A 91 -7.72 12.88 5.61
C CYS A 91 -6.65 11.82 5.31
N PHE A 92 -5.92 11.38 6.34
CA PHE A 92 -5.02 10.24 6.24
C PHE A 92 -5.75 9.00 5.74
N ALA A 93 -6.86 8.62 6.38
CA ALA A 93 -7.59 7.39 6.11
C ALA A 93 -8.09 7.33 4.64
N LEU A 94 -8.64 8.44 4.14
CA LEU A 94 -9.14 8.53 2.78
C LEU A 94 -8.02 8.38 1.74
N LEU A 95 -6.89 9.07 1.94
CA LEU A 95 -5.75 9.00 1.02
C LEU A 95 -5.04 7.65 1.08
N PHE A 96 -4.82 7.13 2.31
CA PHE A 96 -4.20 5.83 2.49
C PHE A 96 -5.03 4.71 1.85
N GLY A 97 -6.33 4.70 2.14
CA GLY A 97 -7.26 3.73 1.59
C GLY A 97 -7.27 3.76 0.07
N PHE A 98 -7.36 4.95 -0.52
CA PHE A 98 -7.32 5.09 -1.97
C PHE A 98 -6.03 4.49 -2.57
N GLY A 99 -4.85 4.80 -2.02
CA GLY A 99 -3.58 4.21 -2.47
C GLY A 99 -3.51 2.69 -2.25
N TYR A 100 -3.92 2.23 -1.06
CA TYR A 100 -3.97 0.80 -0.69
C TYR A 100 -4.82 -0.03 -1.67
N GLY A 101 -5.92 0.53 -2.17
CA GLY A 101 -6.81 -0.13 -3.13
C GLY A 101 -6.11 -0.63 -4.40
N SER A 102 -4.94 -0.09 -4.75
CA SER A 102 -4.16 -0.53 -5.91
C SER A 102 -3.56 -1.93 -5.77
N LEU A 103 -3.30 -2.38 -4.54
CA LEU A 103 -2.51 -3.59 -4.28
C LEU A 103 -3.15 -4.86 -4.84
N ALA A 104 -4.46 -4.91 -4.95
CA ALA A 104 -5.17 -6.06 -5.51
C ALA A 104 -5.15 -6.09 -7.05
N PRO A 105 -5.58 -5.03 -7.79
CA PRO A 105 -5.68 -5.10 -9.24
C PRO A 105 -4.36 -4.85 -9.98
N VAL A 106 -3.50 -3.95 -9.49
CA VAL A 106 -2.35 -3.47 -10.28
C VAL A 106 -1.29 -4.55 -10.45
N VAL A 107 -1.03 -5.34 -9.43
CA VAL A 107 0.05 -6.34 -9.47
C VAL A 107 -0.22 -7.45 -10.47
N PRO A 108 -1.40 -8.10 -10.51
CA PRO A 108 -1.73 -9.04 -11.58
C PRO A 108 -1.64 -8.42 -12.98
N ILE A 109 -2.08 -7.17 -13.14
CA ILE A 109 -2.01 -6.45 -14.42
C ILE A 109 -0.54 -6.25 -14.84
N VAL A 110 0.32 -5.80 -13.92
CA VAL A 110 1.78 -5.64 -14.19
C VAL A 110 2.43 -6.97 -14.55
N VAL A 111 2.07 -8.06 -13.86
CA VAL A 111 2.59 -9.40 -14.16
C VAL A 111 2.13 -9.86 -15.53
N ALA A 112 0.84 -9.75 -15.84
CA ALA A 112 0.29 -10.13 -17.15
C ALA A 112 0.94 -9.34 -18.29
N HIS A 113 1.12 -8.03 -18.09
CA HIS A 113 1.72 -7.14 -19.08
C HIS A 113 3.20 -7.43 -19.35
N ARG A 114 3.93 -7.99 -18.38
CA ARG A 114 5.38 -8.22 -18.49
C ARG A 114 5.75 -9.65 -18.85
N PHE A 115 4.97 -10.60 -18.38
CA PHE A 115 5.31 -12.03 -18.47
C PHE A 115 4.29 -12.85 -19.25
N GLY A 116 3.17 -12.21 -19.65
CA GLY A 116 2.07 -12.90 -20.30
C GLY A 116 1.10 -13.58 -19.31
N ARG A 117 -0.09 -13.92 -19.79
CA ARG A 117 -1.16 -14.48 -18.94
C ARG A 117 -0.91 -15.94 -18.52
N HIS A 118 -0.14 -16.69 -19.30
CA HIS A 118 0.10 -18.13 -19.09
C HIS A 118 0.95 -18.41 -17.83
N VAL A 119 1.77 -17.46 -17.37
CA VAL A 119 2.62 -17.62 -16.17
C VAL A 119 2.05 -16.92 -14.92
N LEU A 120 0.86 -16.32 -15.03
CA LEU A 120 0.24 -15.55 -13.95
C LEU A 120 0.14 -16.35 -12.65
N GLY A 121 -0.34 -17.61 -12.72
CA GLY A 121 -0.52 -18.44 -11.53
C GLY A 121 0.77 -18.68 -10.76
N SER A 122 1.84 -19.07 -11.46
CA SER A 122 3.15 -19.36 -10.84
C SER A 122 3.79 -18.13 -10.24
N ILE A 123 3.77 -17.00 -10.98
CA ILE A 123 4.35 -15.74 -10.48
C ILE A 123 3.53 -15.20 -9.32
N TYR A 124 2.21 -15.27 -9.40
CA TYR A 124 1.32 -14.78 -8.34
C TYR A 124 1.46 -15.62 -7.07
N GLY A 125 1.67 -16.94 -7.19
CA GLY A 125 2.00 -17.81 -6.05
C GLY A 125 3.28 -17.36 -5.32
N LEU A 126 4.34 -17.04 -6.07
CA LEU A 126 5.56 -16.47 -5.48
C LEU A 126 5.31 -15.11 -4.82
N LEU A 127 4.53 -14.23 -5.48
CA LEU A 127 4.17 -12.92 -4.92
C LEU A 127 3.41 -13.06 -3.60
N THR A 128 2.50 -14.03 -3.50
CA THR A 128 1.72 -14.32 -2.29
C THR A 128 2.62 -14.67 -1.10
N PHE A 129 3.72 -15.37 -1.32
CA PHE A 129 4.72 -15.62 -0.28
C PHE A 129 5.29 -14.30 0.29
N PHE A 130 5.72 -13.38 -0.57
CA PHE A 130 6.22 -12.07 -0.13
C PHE A 130 5.14 -11.22 0.53
N ILE A 131 3.90 -11.29 0.04
CA ILE A 131 2.73 -10.64 0.65
C ILE A 131 2.52 -11.14 2.09
N GLY A 132 2.52 -12.47 2.29
CA GLY A 132 2.37 -13.08 3.60
C GLY A 132 3.51 -12.70 4.55
N ALA A 133 4.76 -12.79 4.09
CA ALA A 133 5.92 -12.40 4.87
C ALA A 133 5.88 -10.92 5.27
N GLY A 134 5.63 -10.01 4.32
CA GLY A 134 5.50 -8.58 4.60
C GLY A 134 4.33 -8.28 5.55
N GLY A 135 3.18 -8.90 5.31
CA GLY A 135 1.99 -8.75 6.15
C GLY A 135 2.21 -9.18 7.61
N SER A 136 3.05 -10.19 7.83
CA SER A 136 3.41 -10.63 9.19
C SER A 136 4.46 -9.73 9.85
N ILE A 137 5.46 -9.28 9.10
CA ILE A 137 6.54 -8.43 9.61
C ILE A 137 6.00 -7.07 10.09
N GLY A 138 5.06 -6.47 9.38
CA GLY A 138 4.52 -5.14 9.70
C GLY A 138 4.01 -5.00 11.13
N PRO A 139 3.03 -5.82 11.57
CA PRO A 139 2.53 -5.79 12.93
C PRO A 139 3.60 -6.12 14.00
N ILE A 140 4.46 -7.11 13.74
CA ILE A 140 5.54 -7.49 14.67
C ILE A 140 6.50 -6.31 14.87
N LEU A 141 6.93 -5.67 13.79
CA LEU A 141 7.80 -4.50 13.84
C LEU A 141 7.15 -3.35 14.61
N GLY A 142 5.86 -3.12 14.42
CA GLY A 142 5.11 -2.08 15.12
C GLY A 142 5.03 -2.31 16.62
N GLY A 143 4.76 -3.55 17.04
CA GLY A 143 4.78 -3.94 18.46
C GLY A 143 6.18 -3.76 19.07
N PHE A 144 7.21 -4.29 18.42
CA PHE A 144 8.59 -4.16 18.86
C PHE A 144 9.03 -2.70 19.05
N ILE A 145 8.68 -1.84 18.08
CA ILE A 145 9.01 -0.40 18.16
C ILE A 145 8.29 0.25 19.35
N TYR A 146 7.01 -0.06 19.52
CA TYR A 146 6.24 0.51 20.62
C TYR A 146 6.79 0.08 21.99
N ASP A 147 7.13 -1.19 22.15
CA ASP A 147 7.68 -1.74 23.40
C ASP A 147 9.02 -1.09 23.79
N HIS A 148 9.85 -0.71 22.80
CA HIS A 148 11.16 -0.11 23.06
C HIS A 148 11.13 1.41 23.17
N PHE A 149 10.28 2.10 22.40
CA PHE A 149 10.29 3.56 22.30
C PHE A 149 9.05 4.23 22.89
N GLY A 150 8.04 3.47 23.31
CA GLY A 150 6.77 4.00 23.81
C GLY A 150 5.98 4.83 22.79
N SER A 151 6.29 4.70 21.50
CA SER A 151 5.66 5.51 20.45
C SER A 151 5.72 4.84 19.08
N TYR A 152 4.61 4.91 18.34
CA TYR A 152 4.54 4.46 16.95
C TYR A 152 5.17 5.43 15.94
N ARG A 153 5.65 6.60 16.35
CA ARG A 153 6.19 7.61 15.44
C ARG A 153 7.34 7.06 14.57
N TYR A 154 8.22 6.25 15.17
CA TYR A 154 9.32 5.61 14.44
C TYR A 154 8.85 4.59 13.41
N LEU A 155 7.76 3.85 13.70
CA LEU A 155 7.13 2.96 12.74
C LEU A 155 6.64 3.72 11.49
N TRP A 156 5.99 4.85 11.69
CA TRP A 156 5.51 5.67 10.57
C TRP A 156 6.65 6.28 9.76
N LEU A 157 7.73 6.67 10.39
CA LEU A 157 8.94 7.11 9.67
C LEU A 157 9.55 5.99 8.82
N ILE A 158 9.67 4.77 9.36
CA ILE A 158 10.12 3.60 8.60
C ILE A 158 9.18 3.35 7.41
N ASN A 159 7.88 3.40 7.60
CA ASN A 159 6.90 3.23 6.53
C ASN A 159 7.06 4.30 5.43
N ILE A 160 7.37 5.55 5.78
CA ILE A 160 7.67 6.62 4.80
C ILE A 160 8.90 6.23 3.96
N PHE A 161 10.02 5.83 4.60
CA PHE A 161 11.22 5.41 3.88
C PHE A 161 10.97 4.21 2.98
N VAL A 162 10.20 3.23 3.46
CA VAL A 162 9.81 2.05 2.66
C VAL A 162 8.98 2.46 1.45
N LEU A 163 8.03 3.38 1.59
CA LEU A 163 7.20 3.83 0.47
C LEU A 163 7.99 4.65 -0.55
N ILE A 164 8.97 5.46 -0.11
CA ILE A 164 9.91 6.13 -1.00
C ILE A 164 10.71 5.09 -1.79
N PHE A 165 11.27 4.08 -1.08
CA PHE A 165 12.01 3.00 -1.73
C PHE A 165 11.16 2.25 -2.75
N ILE A 166 9.91 1.89 -2.41
CA ILE A 166 8.97 1.22 -3.32
C ILE A 166 8.75 2.06 -4.57
N THR A 167 8.44 3.35 -4.40
CA THR A 167 8.15 4.26 -5.52
C THR A 167 9.35 4.35 -6.47
N LEU A 168 10.56 4.53 -5.93
CA LEU A 168 11.79 4.59 -6.73
C LEU A 168 12.10 3.25 -7.39
N ALA A 169 11.99 2.13 -6.65
CA ALA A 169 12.27 0.80 -7.18
C ALA A 169 11.32 0.40 -8.32
N ILE A 170 10.04 0.75 -8.23
CA ILE A 170 9.08 0.50 -9.31
C ILE A 170 9.40 1.33 -10.56
N LEU A 171 9.87 2.56 -10.42
CA LEU A 171 10.29 3.39 -11.54
C LEU A 171 11.44 2.76 -12.34
N THR A 172 12.36 2.02 -11.67
CA THR A 172 13.47 1.33 -12.33
C THR A 172 13.07 0.10 -13.14
N LEU A 173 11.83 -0.39 -12.98
CA LEU A 173 11.35 -1.52 -13.77
C LEU A 173 11.36 -1.17 -15.26
N LYS A 174 12.05 -1.98 -16.08
CA LYS A 174 12.07 -1.83 -17.54
C LYS A 174 10.64 -1.86 -18.09
N LYS A 175 10.39 -1.13 -19.17
CA LYS A 175 9.09 -1.17 -19.87
C LYS A 175 8.77 -2.61 -20.26
N GLY A 176 7.54 -3.06 -20.03
CA GLY A 176 7.04 -4.32 -20.58
C GLY A 176 6.94 -4.24 -22.11
N LYS A 177 7.08 -5.38 -22.80
CA LYS A 177 6.67 -5.46 -24.19
C LYS A 177 5.15 -5.30 -24.26
N PRO A 178 4.61 -4.60 -25.26
CA PRO A 178 3.17 -4.61 -25.48
C PRO A 178 2.68 -6.06 -25.60
N LEU A 179 1.52 -6.36 -25.03
CA LEU A 179 0.86 -7.64 -25.28
C LEU A 179 0.54 -7.67 -26.77
N GLU A 180 1.17 -8.57 -27.54
CA GLU A 180 0.75 -8.88 -28.90
C GLU A 180 -0.70 -9.38 -28.81
N HIS A 181 -1.62 -8.67 -29.44
CA HIS A 181 -2.96 -9.17 -29.63
C HIS A 181 -2.90 -10.43 -30.48
N PRO A 182 -3.61 -11.53 -30.12
CA PRO A 182 -3.54 -12.79 -30.88
C PRO A 182 -4.07 -12.71 -32.32
N ASN A 183 -4.44 -11.54 -32.82
CA ASN A 183 -5.06 -11.30 -34.13
C ASN A 183 -4.27 -10.32 -35.02
N ASP A 184 -2.98 -10.06 -34.74
CA ASP A 184 -2.09 -9.31 -35.66
C ASP A 184 -1.12 -10.27 -36.35
#